data_a6f393d1c115ac9c7b353284cca3cd1e
#
_entry.id   a6f393d1c115ac9c7b353284cca3cd1e
#
_cell.length_a   1.000
_cell.length_b   1.000
_cell.length_c   1.000
_cell.angle_alpha   90.00
_cell.angle_beta   90.00
_cell.angle_gamma   90.00
#
_symmetry.space_group_name_H-M   'P 1'
#
loop_
_entity.id
_entity.type
_entity.pdbx_description
1 polymer ?
#
loop_
_entity_poly.entity_id
_entity_poly.type
_entity_poly.pdbx_seq_one_letter_code
_entity_poly.pdbx_strand_id
1 'polypeptide(L)'
;MVFGFPTDDAFHAVGIYQHGAWSDSSVIETLHANWPHLTQAAKMQGSGMSLGQRYTDDERKMLRATGINLITPLSDGSFLLPLGGGYSGNGISAQAVRDAELERQRIHRLQNLIHDRAAVVARALKAEGYTGNTEVVGRLNFGNGVRWVSFDGFRVCFAV
;
A
#
# COMPACT_ATOMS: atom_id res chain seq x y z
N MET A 1 6.84 -13.76 -19.95
CA MET A 1 6.05 -12.81 -19.12
C MET A 1 6.73 -11.46 -19.16
N VAL A 2 5.98 -10.36 -19.27
CA VAL A 2 6.55 -9.01 -19.16
C VAL A 2 6.70 -8.66 -17.69
N PHE A 3 7.90 -8.24 -17.31
CA PHE A 3 8.20 -7.70 -15.98
C PHE A 3 8.29 -6.18 -16.08
N GLY A 4 7.68 -5.50 -15.13
CA GLY A 4 7.73 -4.04 -15.08
C GLY A 4 7.37 -3.51 -13.71
N PHE A 5 7.62 -2.22 -13.53
CA PHE A 5 7.34 -1.49 -12.30
C PHE A 5 6.29 -0.42 -12.59
N PRO A 6 5.08 -0.52 -11.99
CA PRO A 6 4.05 0.49 -12.15
C PRO A 6 4.33 1.69 -11.23
N THR A 7 4.08 2.89 -11.76
CA THR A 7 3.95 4.14 -10.99
C THR A 7 2.56 4.71 -11.23
N ASP A 8 2.21 5.81 -10.58
CA ASP A 8 0.89 6.45 -10.74
C ASP A 8 0.62 6.92 -12.18
N ASP A 9 1.67 7.22 -12.94
CA ASP A 9 1.60 7.84 -14.27
C ASP A 9 2.20 6.97 -15.40
N ALA A 10 2.91 5.87 -15.05
CA ALA A 10 3.62 5.08 -16.07
C ALA A 10 3.78 3.60 -15.66
N PHE A 11 4.03 2.76 -16.66
CA PHE A 11 4.49 1.39 -16.50
C PHE A 11 5.90 1.24 -17.08
N HIS A 12 6.89 1.03 -16.23
CA HIS A 12 8.29 0.88 -16.61
C HIS A 12 8.57 -0.59 -16.96
N ALA A 13 8.58 -0.91 -18.25
CA ALA A 13 8.82 -2.28 -18.72
C ALA A 13 10.31 -2.65 -18.58
N VAL A 14 10.63 -3.54 -17.65
CA VAL A 14 12.00 -3.99 -17.39
C VAL A 14 12.48 -4.98 -18.44
N GLY A 15 11.61 -5.90 -18.85
CA GLY A 15 11.96 -6.88 -19.87
C GLY A 15 10.96 -8.02 -19.97
N ILE A 16 11.29 -8.96 -20.86
CA ILE A 16 10.54 -10.21 -21.07
C ILE A 16 11.39 -11.35 -20.49
N TYR A 17 10.88 -12.00 -19.46
CA TYR A 17 11.55 -13.09 -18.77
C TYR A 17 10.65 -14.34 -18.69
N GLN A 18 11.24 -15.46 -18.34
CA GLN A 18 10.48 -16.70 -18.06
C GLN A 18 9.59 -16.54 -16.82
N HIS A 19 8.60 -17.40 -16.71
CA HIS A 19 7.78 -17.46 -15.51
C HIS A 19 8.63 -17.85 -14.30
N GLY A 20 8.57 -17.08 -13.22
CA GLY A 20 9.36 -17.33 -12.01
C GLY A 20 10.65 -16.53 -11.91
N ALA A 21 11.07 -15.81 -12.96
CA ALA A 21 12.27 -14.97 -12.95
C ALA A 21 12.15 -13.71 -12.05
N TRP A 22 11.03 -13.52 -11.38
CA TRP A 22 10.85 -12.43 -10.40
C TRP A 22 11.81 -12.51 -9.19
N SER A 23 12.49 -13.65 -9.00
CA SER A 23 13.53 -13.82 -7.99
C SER A 23 14.94 -13.51 -8.52
N ASP A 24 15.09 -13.38 -9.83
CA ASP A 24 16.40 -13.20 -10.45
C ASP A 24 16.93 -11.78 -10.15
N SER A 25 18.16 -11.69 -9.71
CA SER A 25 18.83 -10.42 -9.40
C SER A 25 18.93 -9.51 -10.62
N SER A 26 19.07 -10.08 -11.81
CA SER A 26 19.15 -9.36 -13.09
C SER A 26 17.93 -8.48 -13.38
N VAL A 27 16.73 -8.89 -12.94
CA VAL A 27 15.52 -8.08 -13.10
C VAL A 27 15.62 -6.78 -12.29
N ILE A 28 16.08 -6.89 -11.05
CA ILE A 28 16.26 -5.73 -10.16
C ILE A 28 17.42 -4.84 -10.64
N GLU A 29 18.52 -5.45 -11.08
CA GLU A 29 19.66 -4.74 -11.66
C GLU A 29 19.25 -3.92 -12.89
N THR A 30 18.48 -4.51 -13.81
CA THR A 30 17.96 -3.84 -15.00
C THR A 30 17.04 -2.66 -14.64
N LEU A 31 16.15 -2.85 -13.65
CA LEU A 31 15.30 -1.77 -13.15
C LEU A 31 16.15 -0.62 -12.57
N HIS A 32 17.10 -0.95 -11.71
CA HIS A 32 17.96 0.04 -11.07
C HIS A 32 18.82 0.81 -12.08
N ALA A 33 19.40 0.11 -13.05
CA ALA A 33 20.27 0.72 -14.06
C ALA A 33 19.52 1.71 -14.96
N ASN A 34 18.27 1.40 -15.33
CA ASN A 34 17.49 2.25 -16.22
C ASN A 34 16.67 3.34 -15.49
N TRP A 35 16.20 3.04 -14.28
CA TRP A 35 15.36 3.95 -13.48
C TRP A 35 15.79 3.98 -12.01
N PRO A 36 16.98 4.50 -11.68
CA PRO A 36 17.52 4.50 -10.32
C PRO A 36 16.63 5.24 -9.33
N HIS A 37 15.85 6.23 -9.77
CA HIS A 37 14.92 6.97 -8.94
C HIS A 37 13.78 6.08 -8.39
N LEU A 38 13.34 5.05 -9.12
CA LEU A 38 12.30 4.13 -8.69
C LEU A 38 12.76 3.20 -7.55
N THR A 39 14.05 2.95 -7.47
CA THR A 39 14.65 2.07 -6.45
C THR A 39 15.25 2.84 -5.28
N GLN A 40 15.32 4.17 -5.37
CA GLN A 40 15.99 5.03 -4.39
C GLN A 40 15.45 4.84 -2.96
N ALA A 41 14.13 4.70 -2.81
CA ALA A 41 13.50 4.50 -1.50
C ALA A 41 13.83 3.14 -0.85
N ALA A 42 14.22 2.15 -1.67
CA ALA A 42 14.64 0.83 -1.21
C ALA A 42 16.17 0.71 -1.05
N LYS A 43 16.95 1.71 -1.50
CA LYS A 43 18.39 1.70 -1.42
C LYS A 43 18.84 1.85 0.03
N MET A 44 19.63 0.89 0.50
CA MET A 44 20.21 0.97 1.84
C MET A 44 21.33 2.01 1.85
N GLN A 45 21.24 2.92 2.82
CA GLN A 45 22.28 3.92 3.05
C GLN A 45 23.27 3.37 4.08
N GLY A 46 24.56 3.41 3.76
CA GLY A 46 25.63 3.03 4.66
C GLY A 46 26.88 2.59 3.88
N SER A 47 28.01 3.21 4.15
CA SER A 47 29.31 2.78 3.66
C SER A 47 29.79 1.61 4.53
N GLY A 48 30.33 0.56 3.90
CA GLY A 48 31.00 -0.53 4.60
C GLY A 48 30.12 -1.73 4.96
N MET A 49 28.88 -1.80 4.47
CA MET A 49 28.09 -3.01 4.60
C MET A 49 28.60 -4.08 3.63
N SER A 50 28.84 -5.28 4.16
CA SER A 50 29.09 -6.46 3.34
C SER A 50 28.05 -7.52 3.71
N LEU A 51 27.45 -8.15 2.70
CA LEU A 51 26.63 -9.33 2.96
C LEU A 51 27.55 -10.50 3.29
N GLY A 52 27.36 -11.11 4.45
CA GLY A 52 28.11 -12.30 4.84
C GLY A 52 27.88 -13.51 3.93
N GLN A 53 26.76 -13.51 3.20
CA GLN A 53 26.40 -14.56 2.24
C GLN A 53 25.73 -13.94 1.02
N ARG A 54 26.15 -14.38 -0.17
CA ARG A 54 25.49 -14.12 -1.44
C ARG A 54 24.70 -15.37 -1.84
N TYR A 55 23.45 -15.18 -2.13
CA TYR A 55 22.55 -16.25 -2.59
C TYR A 55 22.50 -16.28 -4.11
N THR A 56 22.51 -17.48 -4.68
CA THR A 56 22.19 -17.72 -6.09
C THR A 56 20.70 -17.41 -6.34
N ASP A 57 20.32 -17.26 -7.62
CA ASP A 57 18.92 -16.98 -7.96
C ASP A 57 17.98 -18.15 -7.56
N ASP A 58 18.46 -19.39 -7.62
CA ASP A 58 17.71 -20.58 -7.15
C ASP A 58 17.51 -20.57 -5.63
N GLU A 59 18.55 -20.25 -4.85
CA GLU A 59 18.43 -20.08 -3.40
C GLU A 59 17.51 -18.93 -3.05
N ARG A 60 17.60 -17.82 -3.77
CA ARG A 60 16.69 -16.67 -3.61
C ARG A 60 15.25 -17.06 -3.87
N LYS A 61 15.01 -17.88 -4.90
CA LYS A 61 13.68 -18.40 -5.23
C LYS A 61 13.13 -19.28 -4.11
N MET A 62 13.94 -20.18 -3.56
CA MET A 62 13.56 -21.03 -2.44
C MET A 62 13.25 -20.22 -1.18
N LEU A 63 14.14 -19.29 -0.82
CA LEU A 63 13.94 -18.44 0.37
C LEU A 63 12.68 -17.58 0.26
N ARG A 64 12.41 -17.02 -0.91
CA ARG A 64 11.17 -16.26 -1.16
C ARG A 64 9.91 -17.14 -1.09
N ALA A 65 9.98 -18.38 -1.55
CA ALA A 65 8.86 -19.33 -1.44
C ALA A 65 8.51 -19.64 0.03
N THR A 66 9.47 -19.48 0.94
CA THR A 66 9.24 -19.61 2.39
C THR A 66 8.89 -18.27 3.08
N GLY A 67 8.67 -17.19 2.31
CA GLY A 67 8.29 -15.88 2.85
C GLY A 67 9.47 -15.05 3.36
N ILE A 68 10.72 -15.45 3.07
CA ILE A 68 11.91 -14.71 3.48
C ILE A 68 12.17 -13.57 2.49
N ASN A 69 12.25 -12.37 3.04
CA ASN A 69 12.64 -11.17 2.28
C ASN A 69 14.16 -11.07 2.20
N LEU A 70 14.68 -10.93 0.99
CA LEU A 70 16.11 -10.89 0.76
C LEU A 70 16.56 -9.50 0.32
N ILE A 71 17.69 -9.07 0.86
CA ILE A 71 18.44 -7.91 0.36
C ILE A 71 19.07 -8.29 -0.97
N THR A 72 19.01 -7.41 -1.95
CA THR A 72 19.60 -7.62 -3.27
C THR A 72 20.87 -6.78 -3.37
N PRO A 73 22.06 -7.40 -3.48
CA PRO A 73 23.28 -6.67 -3.80
C PRO A 73 23.25 -6.22 -5.27
N LEU A 74 23.66 -5.01 -5.54
CA LEU A 74 23.78 -4.46 -6.88
C LEU A 74 25.24 -4.46 -7.36
N SER A 75 25.42 -4.34 -8.67
CA SER A 75 26.75 -4.30 -9.31
C SER A 75 27.54 -3.03 -8.93
N ASP A 76 26.86 -1.94 -8.57
CA ASP A 76 27.46 -0.70 -8.08
C ASP A 76 27.96 -0.79 -6.61
N GLY A 77 27.84 -1.96 -5.98
CA GLY A 77 28.21 -2.20 -4.59
C GLY A 77 27.18 -1.74 -3.56
N SER A 78 26.06 -1.20 -3.99
CA SER A 78 24.95 -0.86 -3.10
C SER A 78 24.01 -2.06 -2.88
N PHE A 79 23.08 -1.90 -1.97
CA PHE A 79 22.11 -2.94 -1.60
C PHE A 79 20.69 -2.38 -1.67
N LEU A 80 19.77 -3.19 -2.19
CA LEU A 80 18.35 -2.87 -2.17
C LEU A 80 17.58 -3.77 -1.20
N LEU A 81 16.76 -3.15 -0.39
CA LEU A 81 15.67 -3.82 0.30
C LEU A 81 14.63 -4.32 -0.72
N PRO A 82 13.81 -5.32 -0.38
CA PRO A 82 12.73 -5.75 -1.25
C PRO A 82 11.86 -4.57 -1.69
N LEU A 83 11.67 -4.41 -2.99
CA LEU A 83 10.78 -3.39 -3.54
C LEU A 83 9.36 -3.59 -3.01
N GLY A 84 8.69 -2.49 -2.65
CA GLY A 84 7.37 -2.57 -2.02
C GLY A 84 7.38 -3.12 -0.58
N GLY A 85 8.55 -3.17 0.09
CA GLY A 85 8.69 -3.64 1.46
C GLY A 85 8.72 -5.16 1.62
N GLY A 86 8.68 -5.92 0.50
CA GLY A 86 8.71 -7.38 0.52
C GLY A 86 7.33 -8.04 0.74
N TYR A 87 7.35 -9.27 1.25
CA TYR A 87 6.15 -10.08 1.50
C TYR A 87 6.05 -10.47 2.96
N SER A 88 4.83 -10.56 3.47
CA SER A 88 4.53 -11.17 4.77
C SER A 88 4.63 -12.71 4.68
N GLY A 89 4.70 -13.39 5.81
CA GLY A 89 4.84 -14.84 5.87
C GLY A 89 3.73 -15.65 5.17
N ASN A 90 2.59 -15.04 4.86
CA ASN A 90 1.50 -15.62 4.07
C ASN A 90 1.56 -15.24 2.57
N GLY A 91 2.66 -14.65 2.09
CA GLY A 91 2.87 -14.29 0.70
C GLY A 91 2.16 -13.00 0.23
N ILE A 92 1.53 -12.25 1.13
CA ILE A 92 0.90 -10.96 0.79
C ILE A 92 1.97 -9.86 0.78
N SER A 93 1.90 -8.94 -0.19
CA SER A 93 2.78 -7.77 -0.25
C SER A 93 2.70 -6.96 1.04
N ALA A 94 3.84 -6.67 1.65
CA ALA A 94 3.91 -5.83 2.85
C ALA A 94 3.37 -4.42 2.60
N GLN A 95 3.54 -3.90 1.38
CA GLN A 95 2.93 -2.63 0.95
C GLN A 95 1.40 -2.72 0.98
N ALA A 96 0.81 -3.78 0.40
CA ALA A 96 -0.63 -3.97 0.38
C ALA A 96 -1.22 -4.10 1.80
N VAL A 97 -0.52 -4.79 2.71
CA VAL A 97 -0.91 -4.87 4.13
C VAL A 97 -0.90 -3.50 4.78
N ARG A 98 0.15 -2.73 4.56
CA ARG A 98 0.28 -1.37 5.11
C ARG A 98 -0.80 -0.44 4.56
N ASP A 99 -1.08 -0.49 3.28
CA ASP A 99 -2.09 0.37 2.64
C ASP A 99 -3.49 0.01 3.16
N ALA A 100 -3.80 -1.27 3.29
CA ALA A 100 -5.04 -1.74 3.90
C ALA A 100 -5.17 -1.28 5.37
N GLU A 101 -4.09 -1.34 6.15
CA GLU A 101 -4.08 -0.88 7.54
C GLU A 101 -4.27 0.64 7.63
N LEU A 102 -3.65 1.42 6.76
CA LEU A 102 -3.88 2.87 6.69
C LEU A 102 -5.33 3.21 6.35
N GLU A 103 -5.95 2.50 5.41
CA GLU A 103 -7.38 2.70 5.10
C GLU A 103 -8.28 2.29 6.27
N ARG A 104 -7.97 1.19 6.95
CA ARG A 104 -8.69 0.79 8.17
C ARG A 104 -8.63 1.87 9.24
N GLN A 105 -7.45 2.45 9.47
CA GLN A 105 -7.28 3.54 10.43
C GLN A 105 -8.03 4.80 10.01
N ARG A 106 -8.11 5.10 8.71
CA ARG A 106 -8.92 6.22 8.19
C ARG A 106 -10.40 6.00 8.47
N ILE A 107 -10.92 4.81 8.22
CA ILE A 107 -12.32 4.46 8.51
C ILE A 107 -12.62 4.60 10.01
N HIS A 108 -11.75 4.10 10.87
CA HIS A 108 -11.92 4.26 12.32
C HIS A 108 -11.93 5.72 12.77
N ARG A 109 -11.04 6.56 12.22
CA ARG A 109 -11.06 8.00 12.52
C ARG A 109 -12.37 8.65 12.11
N LEU A 110 -12.92 8.30 10.95
CA LEU A 110 -14.22 8.80 10.50
C LEU A 110 -15.36 8.34 11.40
N GLN A 111 -15.37 7.06 11.81
CA GLN A 111 -16.36 6.55 12.76
C GLN A 111 -16.30 7.31 14.08
N ASN A 112 -15.12 7.53 14.66
CA ASN A 112 -14.94 8.29 15.88
C ASN A 112 -15.44 9.74 15.71
N LEU A 113 -15.09 10.39 14.60
CA LEU A 113 -15.54 11.75 14.32
C LEU A 113 -17.08 11.86 14.27
N ILE A 114 -17.76 10.89 13.67
CA ILE A 114 -19.23 10.85 13.63
C ILE A 114 -19.78 10.59 15.04
N HIS A 115 -19.17 9.68 15.78
CA HIS A 115 -19.57 9.39 17.17
C HIS A 115 -19.41 10.60 18.08
N ASP A 116 -18.28 11.30 18.00
CA ASP A 116 -18.02 12.51 18.80
C ASP A 116 -19.01 13.65 18.45
N ARG A 117 -19.52 13.65 17.22
CA ARG A 117 -20.53 14.61 16.76
C ARG A 117 -21.97 14.09 16.85
N ALA A 118 -22.20 12.95 17.49
CA ALA A 118 -23.52 12.29 17.53
C ALA A 118 -24.65 13.21 18.00
N ALA A 119 -24.40 14.07 19.00
CA ALA A 119 -25.38 15.02 19.48
C ALA A 119 -25.77 16.09 18.43
N VAL A 120 -24.81 16.53 17.63
CA VAL A 120 -25.03 17.50 16.54
C VAL A 120 -25.80 16.83 15.40
N VAL A 121 -25.40 15.62 15.02
CA VAL A 121 -26.06 14.79 14.02
C VAL A 121 -27.50 14.51 14.42
N ALA A 122 -27.74 14.05 15.66
CA ALA A 122 -29.08 13.77 16.18
C ALA A 122 -29.98 15.01 16.18
N ARG A 123 -29.44 16.18 16.50
CA ARG A 123 -30.19 17.45 16.46
C ARG A 123 -30.61 17.81 15.03
N ALA A 124 -29.68 17.68 14.07
CA ALA A 124 -29.97 17.96 12.67
C ALA A 124 -31.00 16.97 12.09
N LEU A 125 -30.88 15.68 12.39
CA LEU A 125 -31.87 14.67 11.98
C LEU A 125 -33.23 14.93 12.57
N LYS A 126 -33.31 15.32 13.84
CA LYS A 126 -34.60 15.71 14.49
C LYS A 126 -35.26 16.92 13.83
N ALA A 127 -34.48 17.90 13.40
CA ALA A 127 -35.00 19.06 12.67
C ALA A 127 -35.58 18.67 11.30
N GLU A 128 -35.12 17.58 10.70
CA GLU A 128 -35.65 17.00 9.46
C GLU A 128 -36.72 15.92 9.69
N GLY A 129 -37.23 15.80 10.92
CA GLY A 129 -38.36 14.91 11.24
C GLY A 129 -37.98 13.52 11.78
N TYR A 130 -36.72 13.28 12.13
CA TYR A 130 -36.35 12.02 12.78
C TYR A 130 -36.93 11.91 14.19
N THR A 131 -37.68 10.86 14.42
CA THR A 131 -38.41 10.64 15.70
C THR A 131 -37.64 9.79 16.71
N GLY A 132 -36.51 9.19 16.32
CA GLY A 132 -35.69 8.31 17.19
C GLY A 132 -36.13 6.84 17.19
N ASN A 133 -37.14 6.45 16.41
CA ASN A 133 -37.72 5.10 16.45
C ASN A 133 -37.11 4.14 15.42
N THR A 134 -36.23 4.59 14.55
CA THR A 134 -35.63 3.78 13.49
C THR A 134 -34.13 3.98 13.46
N GLU A 135 -33.41 2.94 13.06
CA GLU A 135 -31.97 3.04 12.78
C GLU A 135 -31.75 3.94 11.58
N VAL A 136 -30.76 4.82 11.65
CA VAL A 136 -30.39 5.73 10.57
C VAL A 136 -29.02 5.35 10.05
N VAL A 137 -28.94 5.02 8.77
CA VAL A 137 -27.70 4.63 8.11
C VAL A 137 -27.01 5.87 7.54
N GLY A 138 -25.77 6.11 7.98
CA GLY A 138 -24.89 7.12 7.38
C GLY A 138 -24.10 6.51 6.23
N ARG A 139 -24.09 7.19 5.08
CA ARG A 139 -23.27 6.82 3.92
C ARG A 139 -22.12 7.79 3.73
N LEU A 140 -20.89 7.27 3.67
CA LEU A 140 -19.73 8.06 3.34
C LEU A 140 -19.68 8.27 1.81
N ASN A 141 -19.57 9.52 1.41
CA ASN A 141 -19.50 9.93 0.01
C ASN A 141 -18.18 10.65 -0.25
N PHE A 142 -17.73 10.60 -1.52
CA PHE A 142 -16.51 11.23 -1.99
C PHE A 142 -16.81 12.02 -3.27
N GLY A 143 -16.31 13.23 -3.36
CA GLY A 143 -16.41 14.03 -4.58
C GLY A 143 -15.65 15.34 -4.45
N ASN A 144 -15.01 15.78 -5.54
CA ASN A 144 -14.28 17.05 -5.62
C ASN A 144 -13.29 17.28 -4.47
N GLY A 145 -12.60 16.21 -4.01
CA GLY A 145 -11.65 16.31 -2.91
C GLY A 145 -12.27 16.47 -1.52
N VAL A 146 -13.59 16.48 -1.43
CA VAL A 146 -14.35 16.60 -0.17
C VAL A 146 -14.94 15.24 0.20
N ARG A 147 -14.99 14.97 1.49
CA ARG A 147 -15.66 13.79 2.06
C ARG A 147 -16.82 14.27 2.90
N TRP A 148 -17.97 13.58 2.76
CA TRP A 148 -19.13 13.90 3.59
C TRP A 148 -19.93 12.65 3.90
N VAL A 149 -20.63 12.69 5.01
CA VAL A 149 -21.60 11.66 5.38
C VAL A 149 -22.99 12.19 5.11
N SER A 150 -23.79 11.46 4.34
CA SER A 150 -25.23 11.68 4.16
C SER A 150 -26.03 10.62 4.89
N PHE A 151 -27.28 10.93 5.23
CA PHE A 151 -28.17 10.01 5.94
C PHE A 151 -29.40 9.72 5.09
N ASP A 152 -29.68 8.42 4.87
CA ASP A 152 -30.75 7.98 4.01
C ASP A 152 -32.10 8.51 4.53
N GLY A 153 -32.87 9.13 3.63
CA GLY A 153 -34.18 9.71 3.95
C GLY A 153 -34.15 11.10 4.60
N PHE A 154 -32.97 11.70 4.85
CA PHE A 154 -32.85 13.02 5.48
C PHE A 154 -31.95 13.94 4.64
N ARG A 155 -32.29 15.24 4.61
CA ARG A 155 -31.49 16.28 3.94
C ARG A 155 -30.32 16.77 4.81
N VAL A 156 -29.63 15.83 5.43
CA VAL A 156 -28.54 16.14 6.37
C VAL A 156 -27.24 15.57 5.81
N CYS A 157 -26.21 16.41 5.71
CA CYS A 157 -24.85 15.99 5.39
C CYS A 157 -23.85 16.70 6.29
N PHE A 158 -22.77 15.98 6.61
CA PHE A 158 -21.64 16.51 7.39
C PHE A 158 -20.36 16.30 6.63
N ALA A 159 -19.57 17.36 6.48
CA ALA A 159 -18.20 17.26 6.00
C ALA A 159 -17.34 16.54 7.04
N VAL A 160 -16.45 15.62 6.59
CA VAL A 160 -15.60 14.76 7.42
C VAL A 160 -14.16 14.74 6.92
#